data_f85614b36042c037dfe7e7f5893430b3
#
_entry.id   f85614b36042c037dfe7e7f5893430b3
#
_cell.length_a   1.000
_cell.length_b   1.000
_cell.length_c   1.000
_cell.angle_alpha   90.00
_cell.angle_beta   90.00
_cell.angle_gamma   90.00
#
_symmetry.space_group_name_H-M   'P 1'
#
loop_
_entity.id
_entity.type
_entity.pdbx_description
1 polymer ?
#
loop_
_entity_poly.entity_id
_entity_poly.type
_entity_poly.pdbx_seq_one_letter_code
_entity_poly.pdbx_strand_id
1 'polypeptide(L)'
;MPPDDPPAALDPGGANAIGRMLGLLGDEWNLLILQQALMGAGRYSQFMSRLPISNSVLTKRLRMLVDEGLLTADYATTARSRSLWPVLLSIWEWERVWVAEHQHRLPAMRHAQCGELFSPVLRCAACTAPVGGEELEFAVGPSGQWSRSAPSATTRRRSESEDAARQAGLFPQTMAVLGNRWAAALLVAAFLGTSRFTDFQTQLGVPPSVLTERLQTFCDIGVLTATAAGQSERSAYRLSGKGRALAGVLITALQWAQRWFVAPDGPAMVLRHRGCGKTLTGELACDRCGNRLCGAQVDVTEAAAAGIP
;
A
#
# COMPACT_ATOMS: atom_id res chain seq x y z
N MET A 1 10.47 -17.64 -18.52
CA MET A 1 9.49 -16.71 -17.91
C MET A 1 8.14 -17.15 -18.44
N PRO A 2 7.15 -17.52 -17.61
CA PRO A 2 5.82 -17.82 -18.13
C PRO A 2 5.28 -16.55 -18.80
N PRO A 3 4.39 -16.68 -19.79
CA PRO A 3 3.81 -15.54 -20.48
C PRO A 3 3.18 -14.61 -19.44
N ASP A 4 3.41 -13.30 -19.59
CA ASP A 4 2.77 -12.30 -18.74
C ASP A 4 1.25 -12.50 -18.88
N ASP A 5 0.57 -12.76 -17.75
CA ASP A 5 -0.88 -12.75 -17.72
C ASP A 5 -1.37 -11.41 -18.30
N PRO A 6 -2.35 -11.40 -19.19
CA PRO A 6 -2.85 -10.14 -19.72
C PRO A 6 -3.47 -9.30 -18.59
N PRO A 7 -3.37 -7.97 -18.68
CA PRO A 7 -4.10 -7.09 -17.76
C PRO A 7 -5.60 -7.39 -17.78
N ALA A 8 -6.25 -7.30 -16.63
CA ALA A 8 -7.69 -7.43 -16.54
C ALA A 8 -8.36 -6.15 -17.09
N ALA A 9 -9.18 -6.29 -18.12
CA ALA A 9 -10.03 -5.22 -18.59
C ALA A 9 -11.13 -4.96 -17.56
N LEU A 10 -11.33 -3.69 -17.21
CA LEU A 10 -12.41 -3.27 -16.31
C LEU A 10 -13.67 -2.93 -17.09
N ASP A 11 -14.82 -3.16 -16.46
CA ASP A 11 -16.10 -2.82 -17.05
C ASP A 11 -16.26 -1.29 -17.21
N PRO A 12 -16.81 -0.81 -18.34
CA PRO A 12 -17.14 0.60 -18.50
C PRO A 12 -18.06 1.09 -17.37
N GLY A 13 -17.65 2.20 -16.72
CA GLY A 13 -18.39 2.76 -15.59
C GLY A 13 -18.28 1.99 -14.26
N GLY A 14 -17.68 0.80 -14.24
CA GLY A 14 -17.39 0.02 -13.03
C GLY A 14 -16.25 0.59 -12.17
N ALA A 15 -15.83 -0.18 -11.17
CA ALA A 15 -14.69 0.19 -10.33
C ALA A 15 -13.43 0.41 -11.19
N ASN A 16 -12.73 1.51 -10.94
CA ASN A 16 -11.46 1.81 -11.63
C ASN A 16 -10.26 1.13 -10.93
N ALA A 17 -9.05 1.36 -11.44
CA ALA A 17 -7.83 0.79 -10.88
C ALA A 17 -7.62 1.14 -9.40
N ILE A 18 -7.99 2.36 -8.96
CA ILE A 18 -7.90 2.76 -7.54
C ILE A 18 -8.91 1.96 -6.71
N GLY A 19 -10.15 1.81 -7.17
CA GLY A 19 -11.16 1.00 -6.49
C GLY A 19 -10.73 -0.45 -6.34
N ARG A 20 -10.10 -1.05 -7.37
CA ARG A 20 -9.54 -2.40 -7.32
C ARG A 20 -8.34 -2.47 -6.35
N MET A 21 -7.44 -1.50 -6.39
CA MET A 21 -6.32 -1.38 -5.46
C MET A 21 -6.80 -1.33 -4.01
N LEU A 22 -7.74 -0.44 -3.71
CA LEU A 22 -8.29 -0.30 -2.36
C LEU A 22 -9.05 -1.54 -1.91
N GLY A 23 -9.73 -2.24 -2.81
CA GLY A 23 -10.42 -3.49 -2.52
C GLY A 23 -9.47 -4.65 -2.19
N LEU A 24 -8.30 -4.69 -2.83
CA LEU A 24 -7.32 -5.77 -2.69
C LEU A 24 -6.27 -5.46 -1.61
N LEU A 25 -5.62 -4.31 -1.70
CA LEU A 25 -4.52 -3.93 -0.81
C LEU A 25 -5.00 -3.19 0.46
N GLY A 26 -6.21 -2.65 0.46
CA GLY A 26 -6.88 -2.08 1.62
C GLY A 26 -7.54 -3.13 2.53
N ASP A 27 -7.10 -4.37 2.48
CA ASP A 27 -7.51 -5.45 3.37
C ASP A 27 -6.26 -6.11 3.96
N GLU A 28 -6.16 -6.07 5.26
CA GLU A 28 -5.00 -6.56 6.01
C GLU A 28 -4.67 -8.02 5.68
N TRP A 29 -5.67 -8.90 5.71
CA TRP A 29 -5.43 -10.31 5.47
C TRP A 29 -4.95 -10.58 4.04
N ASN A 30 -5.43 -9.82 3.06
CA ASN A 30 -4.94 -9.93 1.69
C ASN A 30 -3.45 -9.57 1.60
N LEU A 31 -3.04 -8.45 2.20
CA LEU A 31 -1.63 -8.04 2.22
C LEU A 31 -0.75 -9.09 2.87
N LEU A 32 -1.20 -9.65 4.00
CA LEU A 32 -0.48 -10.67 4.76
C LEU A 32 -0.32 -11.97 3.98
N ILE A 33 -1.42 -12.44 3.38
CA ILE A 33 -1.40 -13.65 2.55
C ILE A 33 -0.47 -13.46 1.35
N LEU A 34 -0.56 -12.31 0.66
CA LEU A 34 0.31 -12.00 -0.49
C LEU A 34 1.78 -11.91 -0.08
N GLN A 35 2.08 -11.30 1.07
CA GLN A 35 3.43 -11.28 1.60
C GLN A 35 3.95 -12.71 1.84
N GLN A 36 3.17 -13.56 2.53
CA GLN A 36 3.57 -14.93 2.78
C GLN A 36 3.73 -15.75 1.49
N ALA A 37 2.87 -15.54 0.51
CA ALA A 37 2.99 -16.18 -0.80
C ALA A 37 4.29 -15.78 -1.52
N LEU A 38 4.65 -14.49 -1.50
CA LEU A 38 5.91 -13.99 -2.06
C LEU A 38 7.14 -14.48 -1.29
N MET A 39 6.98 -14.82 0.00
CA MET A 39 7.99 -15.49 0.83
C MET A 39 7.95 -17.02 0.72
N GLY A 40 7.31 -17.56 -0.32
CA GLY A 40 7.33 -18.97 -0.66
C GLY A 40 6.24 -19.83 -0.01
N ALA A 41 5.22 -19.28 0.63
CA ALA A 41 4.05 -20.05 1.03
C ALA A 41 3.19 -20.37 -0.21
N GLY A 42 3.01 -21.65 -0.50
CA GLY A 42 2.21 -22.14 -1.63
C GLY A 42 1.22 -23.25 -1.25
N ARG A 43 1.00 -23.49 0.06
CA ARG A 43 0.06 -24.51 0.55
C ARG A 43 -0.80 -23.92 1.66
N TYR A 44 -2.06 -24.34 1.72
CA TYR A 44 -3.00 -23.90 2.74
C TYR A 44 -2.43 -24.02 4.18
N SER A 45 -1.81 -25.15 4.50
CA SER A 45 -1.19 -25.40 5.80
C SER A 45 -0.05 -24.43 6.14
N GLN A 46 0.69 -23.95 5.14
CA GLN A 46 1.77 -22.98 5.33
C GLN A 46 1.23 -21.60 5.68
N PHE A 47 0.11 -21.18 5.09
CA PHE A 47 -0.56 -19.94 5.48
C PHE A 47 -1.11 -20.04 6.90
N MET A 48 -1.75 -21.17 7.24
CA MET A 48 -2.28 -21.40 8.59
C MET A 48 -1.20 -21.41 9.67
N SER A 49 -0.01 -21.95 9.38
CA SER A 49 1.09 -21.98 10.35
C SER A 49 1.81 -20.65 10.52
N ARG A 50 1.75 -19.76 9.51
CA ARG A 50 2.46 -18.50 9.51
C ARG A 50 1.59 -17.29 9.89
N LEU A 51 0.27 -17.42 9.78
CA LEU A 51 -0.68 -16.34 10.03
C LEU A 51 -1.67 -16.72 11.12
N PRO A 52 -1.94 -15.85 12.11
CA PRO A 52 -2.96 -16.07 13.13
C PRO A 52 -4.35 -15.77 12.55
N ILE A 53 -4.75 -16.51 11.54
CA ILE A 53 -5.99 -16.35 10.77
C ILE A 53 -6.91 -17.56 11.00
N SER A 54 -8.23 -17.33 11.08
CA SER A 54 -9.17 -18.45 11.15
C SER A 54 -9.33 -19.15 9.79
N ASN A 55 -9.63 -20.45 9.81
CA ASN A 55 -9.85 -21.25 8.59
C ASN A 55 -10.89 -20.61 7.65
N SER A 56 -11.99 -20.10 8.19
CA SER A 56 -13.07 -19.49 7.40
C SER A 56 -12.61 -18.21 6.69
N VAL A 57 -11.83 -17.37 7.39
CA VAL A 57 -11.29 -16.13 6.82
C VAL A 57 -10.23 -16.45 5.77
N LEU A 58 -9.28 -17.34 6.07
CA LEU A 58 -8.24 -17.73 5.12
C LEU A 58 -8.83 -18.31 3.83
N THR A 59 -9.78 -19.26 3.94
CA THR A 59 -10.44 -19.86 2.77
C THR A 59 -11.12 -18.81 1.91
N LYS A 60 -11.84 -17.86 2.53
CA LYS A 60 -12.50 -16.78 1.80
C LYS A 60 -11.50 -15.87 1.09
N ARG A 61 -10.38 -15.53 1.75
CA ARG A 61 -9.36 -14.65 1.18
C ARG A 61 -8.58 -15.33 0.08
N LEU A 62 -8.15 -16.58 0.26
CA LEU A 62 -7.46 -17.33 -0.79
C LEU A 62 -8.32 -17.46 -2.04
N ARG A 63 -9.61 -17.83 -1.90
CA ARG A 63 -10.53 -17.89 -3.04
C ARG A 63 -10.59 -16.56 -3.77
N MET A 64 -10.80 -15.45 -3.05
CA MET A 64 -10.85 -14.12 -3.65
C MET A 64 -9.54 -13.75 -4.37
N LEU A 65 -8.38 -14.08 -3.79
CA LEU A 65 -7.08 -13.82 -4.43
C LEU A 65 -6.85 -14.67 -5.68
N VAL A 66 -7.42 -15.89 -5.72
CA VAL A 66 -7.44 -16.75 -6.93
C VAL A 66 -8.37 -16.15 -7.97
N ASP A 67 -9.59 -15.78 -7.61
CA ASP A 67 -10.59 -15.16 -8.50
C ASP A 67 -10.06 -13.87 -9.14
N GLU A 68 -9.23 -13.11 -8.39
CA GLU A 68 -8.58 -11.88 -8.86
C GLU A 68 -7.26 -12.13 -9.63
N GLY A 69 -6.87 -13.38 -9.84
CA GLY A 69 -5.65 -13.77 -10.55
C GLY A 69 -4.35 -13.35 -9.84
N LEU A 70 -4.37 -13.19 -8.51
CA LEU A 70 -3.18 -12.93 -7.68
C LEU A 70 -2.52 -14.23 -7.23
N LEU A 71 -3.30 -15.31 -7.10
CA LEU A 71 -2.81 -16.64 -6.84
C LEU A 71 -3.39 -17.60 -7.88
N THR A 72 -2.68 -18.68 -8.14
CA THR A 72 -3.21 -19.81 -8.91
C THR A 72 -4.13 -20.69 -8.05
N ALA A 73 -4.84 -21.63 -8.66
CA ALA A 73 -5.75 -22.55 -7.93
C ALA A 73 -5.01 -23.40 -6.87
N ASP A 74 -3.72 -23.64 -7.03
CA ASP A 74 -2.82 -24.31 -6.09
C ASP A 74 -2.05 -23.34 -5.18
N TYR A 75 -2.49 -22.06 -5.14
CA TYR A 75 -1.96 -20.97 -4.32
C TYR A 75 -0.53 -20.50 -4.64
N ALA A 76 0.00 -20.84 -5.81
CA ALA A 76 1.26 -20.27 -6.26
C ALA A 76 1.10 -18.80 -6.70
N THR A 77 2.18 -18.04 -6.64
CA THR A 77 2.20 -16.65 -7.09
C THR A 77 2.11 -16.53 -8.61
N THR A 78 1.30 -15.59 -9.09
CA THR A 78 1.19 -15.19 -10.51
C THR A 78 2.16 -14.06 -10.85
N ALA A 79 2.26 -13.67 -12.11
CA ALA A 79 3.01 -12.47 -12.51
C ALA A 79 2.44 -11.22 -11.84
N ARG A 80 1.11 -11.15 -11.68
CA ARG A 80 0.40 -10.04 -11.01
C ARG A 80 0.81 -9.91 -9.56
N SER A 81 0.79 -10.98 -8.77
CA SER A 81 1.21 -10.92 -7.37
C SER A 81 2.72 -10.73 -7.21
N ARG A 82 3.54 -11.38 -8.06
CA ARG A 82 5.00 -11.15 -8.01
C ARG A 82 5.37 -9.70 -8.25
N SER A 83 4.63 -8.97 -9.08
CA SER A 83 4.87 -7.55 -9.34
C SER A 83 4.47 -6.61 -8.18
N LEU A 84 3.93 -7.13 -7.07
CA LEU A 84 3.66 -6.38 -5.83
C LEU A 84 4.90 -6.14 -4.95
N TRP A 85 6.03 -6.76 -5.26
CA TRP A 85 7.24 -6.60 -4.43
C TRP A 85 7.64 -5.13 -4.18
N PRO A 86 7.48 -4.15 -5.12
CA PRO A 86 7.81 -2.77 -4.83
C PRO A 86 6.93 -2.14 -3.75
N VAL A 87 5.65 -2.54 -3.71
CA VAL A 87 4.71 -2.08 -2.67
C VAL A 87 5.16 -2.58 -1.31
N LEU A 88 5.45 -3.87 -1.19
CA LEU A 88 5.88 -4.47 0.08
C LEU A 88 7.24 -3.92 0.54
N LEU A 89 8.17 -3.71 -0.37
CA LEU A 89 9.47 -3.11 -0.05
C LEU A 89 9.33 -1.65 0.40
N SER A 90 8.41 -0.89 -0.21
CA SER A 90 8.11 0.49 0.20
C SER A 90 7.44 0.54 1.59
N ILE A 91 6.57 -0.42 1.90
CA ILE A 91 5.98 -0.59 3.24
C ILE A 91 7.07 -0.90 4.27
N TRP A 92 7.94 -1.87 3.98
CA TRP A 92 9.04 -2.23 4.85
C TRP A 92 9.94 -1.02 5.16
N GLU A 93 10.33 -0.23 4.16
CA GLU A 93 11.16 0.94 4.35
C GLU A 93 10.46 2.01 5.19
N TRP A 94 9.17 2.27 4.92
CA TRP A 94 8.42 3.25 5.70
C TRP A 94 8.34 2.85 7.18
N GLU A 95 8.04 1.58 7.49
CA GLU A 95 8.01 1.08 8.86
C GLU A 95 9.38 1.17 9.53
N ARG A 96 10.44 0.78 8.83
CA ARG A 96 11.81 0.83 9.34
C ARG A 96 12.25 2.24 9.71
N VAL A 97 11.84 3.24 8.91
CA VAL A 97 12.27 4.64 9.12
C VAL A 97 11.38 5.37 10.13
N TRP A 98 10.09 5.11 10.12
CA TRP A 98 9.12 5.94 10.84
C TRP A 98 8.47 5.28 12.06
N VAL A 99 8.72 3.99 12.30
CA VAL A 99 8.20 3.27 13.47
C VAL A 99 9.34 2.80 14.33
N ALA A 100 9.59 3.51 15.43
CA ALA A 100 10.75 3.31 16.29
C ALA A 100 10.86 1.86 16.83
N GLU A 101 9.72 1.25 17.17
CA GLU A 101 9.64 -0.10 17.70
C GLU A 101 10.08 -1.15 16.67
N HIS A 102 10.07 -0.80 15.38
CA HIS A 102 10.39 -1.70 14.27
C HIS A 102 11.80 -1.56 13.71
N GLN A 103 12.50 -0.47 14.00
CA GLN A 103 13.83 -0.18 13.43
C GLN A 103 14.82 -1.34 13.60
N HIS A 104 14.77 -2.04 14.73
CA HIS A 104 15.67 -3.15 15.05
C HIS A 104 15.02 -4.53 14.95
N ARG A 105 13.71 -4.60 14.64
CA ARG A 105 12.96 -5.87 14.58
C ARG A 105 12.71 -6.35 13.16
N LEU A 106 12.79 -5.45 12.20
CA LEU A 106 12.58 -5.80 10.80
C LEU A 106 13.82 -6.47 10.22
N PRO A 107 13.64 -7.47 9.33
CA PRO A 107 14.77 -8.08 8.64
C PRO A 107 15.51 -7.02 7.84
N ALA A 108 16.82 -7.15 7.74
CA ALA A 108 17.60 -6.31 6.85
C ALA A 108 17.44 -6.80 5.40
N MET A 109 17.49 -5.87 4.45
CA MET A 109 17.44 -6.17 3.02
C MET A 109 18.81 -5.98 2.41
N ARG A 110 19.28 -7.00 1.67
CA ARG A 110 20.57 -6.98 0.95
C ARG A 110 20.29 -6.97 -0.55
N HIS A 111 20.97 -6.09 -1.26
CA HIS A 111 20.90 -6.04 -2.72
C HIS A 111 21.95 -6.99 -3.30
N ALA A 112 21.53 -8.08 -3.91
CA ALA A 112 22.42 -9.14 -4.41
C ALA A 112 23.47 -8.63 -5.42
N GLN A 113 23.13 -7.59 -6.20
CA GLN A 113 24.03 -7.05 -7.21
C GLN A 113 25.26 -6.31 -6.62
N CYS A 114 25.10 -5.58 -5.52
CA CYS A 114 26.21 -4.87 -4.87
C CYS A 114 26.66 -5.52 -3.55
N GLY A 115 25.90 -6.49 -3.04
CA GLY A 115 26.21 -7.17 -1.79
C GLY A 115 25.96 -6.36 -0.51
N GLU A 116 25.46 -5.13 -0.62
CA GLU A 116 25.27 -4.22 0.51
C GLU A 116 23.87 -4.28 1.11
N LEU A 117 23.75 -3.99 2.40
CA LEU A 117 22.48 -3.65 3.02
C LEU A 117 22.02 -2.30 2.47
N PHE A 118 20.76 -2.19 2.09
CA PHE A 118 20.26 -1.01 1.38
C PHE A 118 18.94 -0.49 1.90
N SER A 119 18.65 0.75 1.53
CA SER A 119 17.33 1.38 1.59
C SER A 119 16.82 1.61 0.16
N PRO A 120 15.56 1.27 -0.14
CA PRO A 120 14.97 1.57 -1.44
C PRO A 120 14.69 3.07 -1.57
N VAL A 121 15.16 3.66 -2.66
CA VAL A 121 14.87 5.05 -3.03
C VAL A 121 13.95 5.06 -4.22
N LEU A 122 12.78 5.70 -4.09
CA LEU A 122 11.90 5.92 -5.24
C LEU A 122 12.50 7.00 -6.15
N ARG A 123 12.65 6.70 -7.44
CA ARG A 123 13.18 7.60 -8.46
C ARG A 123 12.24 7.71 -9.65
N CYS A 124 12.29 8.84 -10.31
CA CYS A 124 11.64 9.04 -11.60
C CYS A 124 12.42 8.34 -12.71
N ALA A 125 11.82 7.40 -13.43
CA ALA A 125 12.48 6.71 -14.54
C ALA A 125 12.94 7.66 -15.67
N ALA A 126 12.30 8.84 -15.80
CA ALA A 126 12.59 9.78 -16.87
C ALA A 126 13.80 10.69 -16.60
N CYS A 127 14.08 11.04 -15.33
CA CYS A 127 15.18 11.96 -14.98
C CYS A 127 16.09 11.43 -13.86
N THR A 128 15.81 10.23 -13.36
CA THR A 128 16.57 9.52 -12.31
C THR A 128 16.62 10.22 -10.94
N ALA A 129 16.02 11.41 -10.80
CA ALA A 129 15.97 12.12 -9.53
C ALA A 129 15.11 11.35 -8.50
N PRO A 130 15.47 11.40 -7.21
CA PRO A 130 14.61 10.90 -6.14
C PRO A 130 13.25 11.58 -6.17
N VAL A 131 12.21 10.85 -5.77
CA VAL A 131 10.83 11.35 -5.75
C VAL A 131 10.26 11.18 -4.34
N GLY A 132 9.94 12.31 -3.72
CA GLY A 132 9.15 12.37 -2.48
C GLY A 132 7.73 12.88 -2.75
N GLY A 133 6.93 12.97 -1.69
CA GLY A 133 5.53 13.42 -1.81
C GLY A 133 5.37 14.87 -2.28
N GLU A 134 6.38 15.71 -2.07
CA GLU A 134 6.33 17.15 -2.42
C GLU A 134 6.68 17.42 -3.89
N GLU A 135 7.45 16.53 -4.51
CA GLU A 135 7.82 16.61 -5.93
C GLU A 135 6.74 16.08 -6.87
N LEU A 136 5.57 15.75 -6.34
CA LEU A 136 4.49 15.17 -7.13
C LEU A 136 3.35 16.14 -7.37
N GLU A 137 2.83 16.05 -8.58
CA GLU A 137 1.55 16.58 -8.97
C GLU A 137 0.61 15.41 -9.30
N PHE A 138 -0.55 15.39 -8.63
CA PHE A 138 -1.58 14.39 -8.83
C PHE A 138 -2.69 15.00 -9.69
N ALA A 139 -3.03 14.36 -10.78
CA ALA A 139 -4.16 14.73 -11.61
C ALA A 139 -5.14 13.55 -11.73
N VAL A 140 -6.43 13.85 -11.61
CA VAL A 140 -7.49 12.88 -11.84
C VAL A 140 -7.47 12.50 -13.32
N GLY A 141 -7.38 11.21 -13.62
CA GLY A 141 -7.42 10.69 -14.98
C GLY A 141 -8.85 10.47 -15.49
N PRO A 142 -9.02 10.05 -16.74
CA PRO A 142 -10.33 9.87 -17.36
C PRO A 142 -11.26 8.91 -16.60
N SER A 143 -10.74 7.82 -16.03
CA SER A 143 -11.51 6.88 -15.20
C SER A 143 -11.51 7.24 -13.70
N GLY A 144 -10.94 8.38 -13.32
CA GLY A 144 -10.63 8.76 -11.94
C GLY A 144 -11.80 9.28 -11.12
N GLN A 145 -13.04 9.12 -11.57
CA GLN A 145 -14.22 9.52 -10.83
C GLN A 145 -14.24 8.84 -9.45
N TRP A 146 -14.46 9.62 -8.40
CA TRP A 146 -14.41 9.11 -7.03
C TRP A 146 -15.42 8.00 -6.75
N SER A 147 -16.61 8.08 -7.31
CA SER A 147 -17.63 7.03 -7.21
C SER A 147 -17.15 5.65 -7.69
N ARG A 148 -16.22 5.62 -8.64
CA ARG A 148 -15.57 4.41 -9.16
C ARG A 148 -14.34 3.98 -8.35
N SER A 149 -13.76 4.90 -7.57
CA SER A 149 -12.61 4.65 -6.70
C SER A 149 -13.02 4.27 -5.28
N ALA A 150 -14.25 4.60 -4.88
CA ALA A 150 -14.76 4.31 -3.54
C ALA A 150 -14.95 2.80 -3.32
N PRO A 151 -14.62 2.27 -2.14
CA PRO A 151 -14.82 0.86 -1.85
C PRO A 151 -16.32 0.52 -1.81
N SER A 152 -16.73 -0.45 -2.62
CA SER A 152 -18.13 -0.81 -2.82
C SER A 152 -18.79 -1.59 -1.67
N ALA A 153 -18.03 -2.12 -0.71
CA ALA A 153 -18.56 -2.86 0.43
C ALA A 153 -17.73 -2.65 1.70
N THR A 154 -18.40 -2.54 2.84
CA THR A 154 -17.77 -2.50 4.15
C THR A 154 -17.56 -3.92 4.67
N THR A 155 -16.34 -4.34 4.90
CA THR A 155 -16.08 -5.53 5.70
C THR A 155 -16.19 -5.14 7.16
N ARG A 156 -17.19 -5.67 7.87
CA ARG A 156 -17.37 -5.44 9.31
C ARG A 156 -16.21 -6.16 10.02
N ARG A 157 -15.29 -5.41 10.57
CA ARG A 157 -14.14 -5.94 11.32
C ARG A 157 -14.59 -6.22 12.75
N ARG A 158 -14.27 -7.41 13.27
CA ARG A 158 -14.32 -7.66 14.72
C ARG A 158 -12.97 -7.24 15.32
N SER A 159 -13.01 -6.57 16.47
CA SER A 159 -11.84 -6.08 17.22
C SER A 159 -10.81 -7.16 17.58
N GLU A 160 -11.24 -8.42 17.68
CA GLU A 160 -10.37 -9.58 17.98
C GLU A 160 -9.29 -9.83 16.91
N SER A 161 -9.47 -9.34 15.65
CA SER A 161 -8.47 -9.54 14.61
C SER A 161 -7.29 -8.55 14.69
N GLU A 162 -7.44 -7.43 15.40
CA GLU A 162 -6.37 -6.43 15.53
C GLU A 162 -5.24 -6.93 16.43
N ASP A 163 -5.57 -7.59 17.55
CA ASP A 163 -4.57 -8.15 18.45
C ASP A 163 -3.86 -9.36 17.84
N ALA A 164 -4.58 -10.19 17.09
CA ALA A 164 -3.99 -11.32 16.38
C ALA A 164 -3.03 -10.88 15.26
N ALA A 165 -3.38 -9.83 14.51
CA ALA A 165 -2.51 -9.28 13.47
C ALA A 165 -1.26 -8.60 14.04
N ARG A 166 -1.36 -7.95 15.20
CA ARG A 166 -0.21 -7.40 15.94
C ARG A 166 0.74 -8.52 16.43
N GLN A 167 0.20 -9.65 16.86
CA GLN A 167 1.00 -10.82 17.26
C GLN A 167 1.70 -11.49 16.08
N ALA A 168 1.19 -11.36 14.86
CA ALA A 168 1.81 -11.92 13.66
C ALA A 168 3.09 -11.18 13.21
N GLY A 169 3.53 -10.17 13.95
CA GLY A 169 4.73 -9.40 13.62
C GLY A 169 4.59 -8.50 12.40
N LEU A 170 3.34 -8.17 12.03
CA LEU A 170 3.04 -7.35 10.88
C LEU A 170 2.77 -5.92 11.32
N PHE A 171 3.32 -5.06 10.61
CA PHE A 171 3.38 -3.61 10.62
C PHE A 171 2.09 -2.93 11.16
N PRO A 172 1.89 -2.78 12.49
CA PRO A 172 0.62 -2.30 13.04
C PRO A 172 0.25 -0.90 12.52
N GLN A 173 1.25 -0.05 12.31
CA GLN A 173 0.99 1.30 11.82
C GLN A 173 0.66 1.33 10.33
N THR A 174 1.35 0.51 9.52
CA THR A 174 0.96 0.32 8.12
C THR A 174 -0.44 -0.28 8.02
N MET A 175 -0.77 -1.25 8.86
CA MET A 175 -2.09 -1.86 8.88
C MET A 175 -3.18 -0.86 9.32
N ALA A 176 -2.88 0.06 10.23
CA ALA A 176 -3.80 1.14 10.58
C ALA A 176 -4.10 2.06 9.39
N VAL A 177 -3.12 2.25 8.49
CA VAL A 177 -3.23 3.13 7.32
C VAL A 177 -3.75 2.40 6.08
N LEU A 178 -3.25 1.20 5.79
CA LEU A 178 -3.54 0.47 4.55
C LEU A 178 -4.45 -0.74 4.75
N GLY A 179 -4.45 -1.36 5.93
CA GLY A 179 -5.17 -2.60 6.21
C GLY A 179 -6.70 -2.45 6.30
N ASN A 180 -7.22 -1.25 6.09
CA ASN A 180 -8.63 -0.97 6.00
C ASN A 180 -8.89 -0.07 4.79
N ARG A 181 -9.87 -0.44 3.94
CA ARG A 181 -10.19 0.30 2.71
C ARG A 181 -10.55 1.77 2.94
N TRP A 182 -11.20 2.11 4.06
CA TRP A 182 -11.53 3.50 4.40
C TRP A 182 -10.31 4.28 4.83
N ALA A 183 -9.39 3.65 5.57
CA ALA A 183 -8.11 4.26 5.93
C ALA A 183 -7.27 4.52 4.68
N ALA A 184 -7.12 3.52 3.80
CA ALA A 184 -6.41 3.67 2.54
C ALA A 184 -7.05 4.74 1.63
N ALA A 185 -8.39 4.79 1.54
CA ALA A 185 -9.10 5.82 0.78
C ALA A 185 -8.88 7.23 1.38
N LEU A 186 -8.90 7.35 2.71
CA LEU A 186 -8.62 8.61 3.41
C LEU A 186 -7.18 9.10 3.14
N LEU A 187 -6.21 8.19 3.15
CA LEU A 187 -4.83 8.53 2.79
C LEU A 187 -4.73 9.07 1.35
N VAL A 188 -5.36 8.39 0.39
CA VAL A 188 -5.39 8.84 -1.02
C VAL A 188 -6.04 10.22 -1.11
N ALA A 189 -7.18 10.46 -0.45
CA ALA A 189 -7.84 11.76 -0.43
C ALA A 189 -6.96 12.87 0.18
N ALA A 190 -6.22 12.56 1.26
CA ALA A 190 -5.28 13.49 1.87
C ALA A 190 -4.12 13.87 0.91
N PHE A 191 -3.61 12.92 0.13
CA PHE A 191 -2.60 13.19 -0.91
C PHE A 191 -3.16 14.03 -2.06
N LEU A 192 -4.46 13.94 -2.34
CA LEU A 192 -5.15 14.79 -3.30
C LEU A 192 -5.47 16.19 -2.76
N GLY A 193 -5.07 16.50 -1.52
CA GLY A 193 -5.22 17.82 -0.91
C GLY A 193 -6.50 17.99 -0.09
N THR A 194 -7.32 16.94 0.08
CA THR A 194 -8.48 17.00 0.97
C THR A 194 -8.00 17.20 2.39
N SER A 195 -8.56 18.21 3.10
CA SER A 195 -8.07 18.59 4.42
C SER A 195 -9.16 18.83 5.47
N ARG A 196 -10.41 19.05 5.07
CA ARG A 196 -11.52 19.31 6.00
C ARG A 196 -12.35 18.06 6.22
N PHE A 197 -12.86 17.91 7.44
CA PHE A 197 -13.73 16.78 7.79
C PHE A 197 -14.91 16.62 6.82
N THR A 198 -15.60 17.73 6.53
CA THR A 198 -16.76 17.73 5.61
C THR A 198 -16.39 17.31 4.20
N ASP A 199 -15.20 17.70 3.73
CA ASP A 199 -14.75 17.39 2.39
C ASP A 199 -14.39 15.90 2.28
N PHE A 200 -13.69 15.34 3.29
CA PHE A 200 -13.47 13.90 3.41
C PHE A 200 -14.78 13.13 3.44
N GLN A 201 -15.75 13.58 4.25
CA GLN A 201 -17.05 12.90 4.37
C GLN A 201 -17.79 12.89 3.03
N THR A 202 -17.88 14.04 2.37
CA THR A 202 -18.57 14.18 1.09
C THR A 202 -17.89 13.37 0.00
N GLN A 203 -16.56 13.45 -0.08
CA GLN A 203 -15.77 12.78 -1.11
C GLN A 203 -15.80 11.26 -0.94
N LEU A 204 -15.62 10.77 0.28
CA LEU A 204 -15.51 9.33 0.56
C LEU A 204 -16.87 8.64 0.73
N GLY A 205 -17.93 9.39 1.05
CA GLY A 205 -19.23 8.80 1.40
C GLY A 205 -19.17 7.93 2.66
N VAL A 206 -18.19 8.18 3.54
CA VAL A 206 -17.97 7.39 4.74
C VAL A 206 -18.87 7.87 5.90
N PRO A 207 -19.39 6.95 6.75
CA PRO A 207 -20.14 7.35 7.94
C PRO A 207 -19.29 8.25 8.86
N PRO A 208 -19.86 9.33 9.45
CA PRO A 208 -19.14 10.29 10.27
C PRO A 208 -18.33 9.65 11.42
N SER A 209 -18.91 8.63 12.09
CA SER A 209 -18.25 7.92 13.18
C SER A 209 -16.98 7.19 12.71
N VAL A 210 -17.05 6.55 11.55
CA VAL A 210 -15.89 5.86 10.95
C VAL A 210 -14.83 6.88 10.53
N LEU A 211 -15.24 8.00 9.93
CA LEU A 211 -14.30 9.06 9.55
C LEU A 211 -13.59 9.64 10.77
N THR A 212 -14.34 9.95 11.84
CA THR A 212 -13.76 10.45 13.09
C THR A 212 -12.72 9.49 13.64
N GLU A 213 -13.06 8.21 13.76
CA GLU A 213 -12.14 7.17 14.24
C GLU A 213 -10.86 7.08 13.39
N ARG A 214 -10.99 7.11 12.06
CA ARG A 214 -9.83 7.00 11.17
C ARG A 214 -8.95 8.25 11.19
N LEU A 215 -9.54 9.44 11.21
CA LEU A 215 -8.78 10.69 11.35
C LEU A 215 -8.04 10.73 12.68
N GLN A 216 -8.69 10.32 13.78
CA GLN A 216 -8.04 10.23 15.08
C GLN A 216 -6.88 9.24 15.04
N THR A 217 -7.09 8.02 14.54
CA THR A 217 -6.02 7.03 14.38
C THR A 217 -4.83 7.59 13.59
N PHE A 218 -5.08 8.32 12.49
CA PHE A 218 -4.01 8.91 11.68
C PHE A 218 -3.24 10.00 12.40
N CYS A 219 -3.93 10.77 13.26
CA CYS A 219 -3.29 11.76 14.12
C CYS A 219 -2.46 11.09 15.23
N ASP A 220 -2.99 10.06 15.88
CA ASP A 220 -2.34 9.34 16.98
C ASP A 220 -1.03 8.67 16.53
N ILE A 221 -1.02 8.09 15.32
CA ILE A 221 0.20 7.49 14.76
C ILE A 221 1.10 8.51 14.03
N GLY A 222 0.71 9.79 14.02
CA GLY A 222 1.49 10.89 13.46
C GLY A 222 1.52 10.96 11.93
N VAL A 223 0.59 10.31 11.23
CA VAL A 223 0.44 10.39 9.75
C VAL A 223 -0.23 11.71 9.35
N LEU A 224 -1.21 12.16 10.12
CA LEU A 224 -1.83 13.47 9.97
C LEU A 224 -1.51 14.36 11.17
N THR A 225 -1.54 15.65 10.93
CA THR A 225 -1.60 16.69 11.98
C THR A 225 -2.91 17.43 11.83
N ALA A 226 -3.60 17.62 12.97
CA ALA A 226 -4.76 18.50 13.03
C ALA A 226 -4.30 19.91 13.41
N THR A 227 -4.62 20.92 12.60
CA THR A 227 -4.47 22.31 13.02
C THR A 227 -5.66 22.67 13.88
N ALA A 228 -5.39 23.15 15.13
CA ALA A 228 -6.45 23.63 16.01
C ALA A 228 -7.22 24.76 15.34
N ALA A 229 -8.55 24.72 15.43
CA ALA A 229 -9.40 25.79 15.01
C ALA A 229 -9.12 27.03 15.91
N GLY A 230 -8.64 28.14 15.34
CA GLY A 230 -8.81 29.44 15.95
C GLY A 230 -10.31 29.72 16.04
N GLN A 231 -10.72 30.72 16.85
CA GLN A 231 -12.14 31.02 17.13
C GLN A 231 -13.05 31.20 15.88
N SER A 232 -12.48 31.16 14.65
CA SER A 232 -13.19 31.35 13.38
C SER A 232 -12.83 30.30 12.31
N GLU A 233 -11.87 29.41 12.51
CA GLU A 233 -11.45 28.45 11.49
C GLU A 233 -11.76 26.99 11.90
N ARG A 234 -12.36 26.24 10.97
CA ARG A 234 -12.61 24.80 11.15
C ARG A 234 -11.29 24.03 11.12
N SER A 235 -11.13 23.05 12.00
CA SER A 235 -9.95 22.16 12.04
C SER A 235 -9.64 21.58 10.66
N ALA A 236 -8.38 21.65 10.26
CA ALA A 236 -7.89 21.06 9.04
C ALA A 236 -6.87 19.95 9.36
N TYR A 237 -6.94 18.86 8.59
CA TYR A 237 -6.03 17.72 8.68
C TYR A 237 -5.01 17.81 7.54
N ARG A 238 -3.73 17.71 7.86
CA ARG A 238 -2.64 17.78 6.87
C ARG A 238 -1.69 16.62 7.04
N LEU A 239 -1.16 16.13 5.93
CA LEU A 239 -0.10 15.12 5.99
C LEU A 239 1.12 15.69 6.73
N SER A 240 1.60 14.95 7.72
CA SER A 240 2.87 15.20 8.39
C SER A 240 4.06 14.79 7.49
N GLY A 241 5.31 14.96 7.95
CA GLY A 241 6.48 14.37 7.29
C GLY A 241 6.36 12.85 7.14
N LYS A 242 5.93 12.17 8.22
CA LYS A 242 5.65 10.73 8.25
C LYS A 242 4.56 10.33 7.27
N GLY A 243 3.47 11.12 7.20
CA GLY A 243 2.38 10.89 6.25
C GLY A 243 2.83 11.06 4.80
N ARG A 244 3.58 12.12 4.50
CA ARG A 244 4.12 12.35 3.14
C ARG A 244 5.09 11.25 2.69
N ALA A 245 5.81 10.64 3.61
CA ALA A 245 6.71 9.52 3.32
C ALA A 245 5.97 8.26 2.81
N LEU A 246 4.64 8.14 3.03
CA LEU A 246 3.81 7.08 2.43
C LEU A 246 3.63 7.23 0.91
N ALA A 247 4.10 8.33 0.31
CA ALA A 247 4.01 8.54 -1.14
C ALA A 247 4.62 7.36 -1.93
N GLY A 248 5.76 6.82 -1.48
CA GLY A 248 6.39 5.66 -2.11
C GLY A 248 5.46 4.44 -2.16
N VAL A 249 4.76 4.16 -1.09
CA VAL A 249 3.79 3.06 -1.00
C VAL A 249 2.61 3.30 -1.95
N LEU A 250 2.04 4.51 -1.93
CA LEU A 250 0.90 4.85 -2.79
C LEU A 250 1.27 4.84 -4.28
N ILE A 251 2.43 5.37 -4.65
CA ILE A 251 2.88 5.41 -6.05
C ILE A 251 3.08 4.00 -6.59
N THR A 252 3.78 3.15 -5.84
CA THR A 252 4.04 1.77 -6.27
C THR A 252 2.74 0.96 -6.34
N ALA A 253 1.81 1.15 -5.39
CA ALA A 253 0.50 0.50 -5.39
C ALA A 253 -0.38 0.97 -6.56
N LEU A 254 -0.41 2.28 -6.84
CA LEU A 254 -1.17 2.85 -7.96
C LEU A 254 -0.62 2.38 -9.30
N GLN A 255 0.71 2.39 -9.49
CA GLN A 255 1.34 1.91 -10.72
C GLN A 255 1.06 0.42 -10.95
N TRP A 256 1.14 -0.39 -9.88
CA TRP A 256 0.75 -1.78 -9.93
C TRP A 256 -0.71 -1.95 -10.35
N ALA A 257 -1.62 -1.21 -9.74
CA ALA A 257 -3.03 -1.33 -10.03
C ALA A 257 -3.36 -0.91 -11.47
N GLN A 258 -2.84 0.23 -11.93
CA GLN A 258 -3.10 0.71 -13.30
C GLN A 258 -2.43 -0.14 -14.39
N ARG A 259 -1.38 -0.89 -14.04
CA ARG A 259 -0.80 -1.90 -14.94
C ARG A 259 -1.72 -3.11 -15.13
N TRP A 260 -2.35 -3.57 -14.05
CA TRP A 260 -3.09 -4.84 -14.03
C TRP A 260 -4.59 -4.70 -14.19
N PHE A 261 -5.14 -3.52 -13.96
CA PHE A 261 -6.58 -3.22 -14.05
C PHE A 261 -6.78 -2.04 -14.98
N VAL A 262 -7.10 -2.33 -16.23
CA VAL A 262 -7.14 -1.31 -17.30
C VAL A 262 -8.60 -0.94 -17.59
N ALA A 263 -8.95 0.31 -17.29
CA ALA A 263 -10.23 0.88 -17.65
C ALA A 263 -10.23 1.31 -19.12
N PRO A 264 -11.33 1.09 -19.88
CA PRO A 264 -11.38 1.43 -21.32
C PRO A 264 -11.27 2.93 -21.58
N ASP A 265 -11.65 3.77 -20.64
CA ASP A 265 -11.60 5.22 -20.67
C ASP A 265 -10.24 5.79 -20.20
N GLY A 266 -9.29 4.94 -19.81
CA GLY A 266 -7.93 5.33 -19.46
C GLY A 266 -7.59 5.24 -17.97
N PRO A 267 -6.46 5.80 -17.53
CA PRO A 267 -6.00 5.69 -16.16
C PRO A 267 -6.91 6.43 -15.18
N ALA A 268 -6.99 5.95 -13.94
CA ALA A 268 -7.72 6.60 -12.87
C ALA A 268 -6.98 7.85 -12.34
N MET A 269 -5.66 7.83 -12.38
CA MET A 269 -4.82 8.93 -11.90
C MET A 269 -3.58 9.08 -12.76
N VAL A 270 -3.18 10.31 -13.01
CA VAL A 270 -1.93 10.65 -13.67
C VAL A 270 -1.04 11.34 -12.65
N LEU A 271 0.17 10.83 -12.51
CA LEU A 271 1.20 11.42 -11.66
C LEU A 271 2.21 12.16 -12.56
N ARG A 272 2.58 13.37 -12.17
CA ARG A 272 3.66 14.12 -12.82
C ARG A 272 4.77 14.42 -11.83
N HIS A 273 5.99 14.25 -12.25
CA HIS A 273 7.16 14.64 -11.48
C HIS A 273 7.45 16.12 -11.72
N ARG A 274 7.31 16.96 -10.69
CA ARG A 274 7.49 18.42 -10.79
C ARG A 274 8.88 18.79 -11.30
N GLY A 275 9.93 18.06 -10.88
CA GLY A 275 11.31 18.35 -11.26
C GLY A 275 11.60 18.25 -12.75
N CYS A 276 10.93 17.35 -13.50
CA CYS A 276 11.13 17.21 -14.95
C CYS A 276 9.87 17.44 -15.79
N GLY A 277 8.71 17.66 -15.17
CA GLY A 277 7.43 17.91 -15.85
C GLY A 277 6.83 16.69 -16.57
N LYS A 278 7.49 15.52 -16.54
CA LYS A 278 7.03 14.30 -17.23
C LYS A 278 6.06 13.49 -16.39
N THR A 279 5.24 12.68 -17.05
CA THR A 279 4.45 11.66 -16.37
C THR A 279 5.40 10.75 -15.58
N LEU A 280 5.10 10.56 -14.30
CA LEU A 280 5.93 9.78 -13.42
C LEU A 280 5.75 8.29 -13.70
N THR A 281 6.85 7.63 -14.00
CA THR A 281 7.04 6.21 -13.80
C THR A 281 8.06 6.08 -12.68
N GLY A 282 7.60 5.64 -11.50
CA GLY A 282 8.44 5.46 -10.32
C GLY A 282 9.15 4.11 -10.37
N GLU A 283 10.43 4.10 -10.06
CA GLU A 283 11.26 2.91 -9.95
C GLU A 283 11.98 2.92 -8.61
N LEU A 284 12.08 1.77 -7.95
CA LEU A 284 12.89 1.64 -6.76
C LEU A 284 14.35 1.38 -7.15
N ALA A 285 15.25 2.12 -6.55
CA ALA A 285 16.69 1.98 -6.71
C ALA A 285 17.39 1.74 -5.37
N CYS A 286 18.52 1.08 -5.40
CA CYS A 286 19.38 0.89 -4.25
C CYS A 286 20.09 2.20 -3.89
N ASP A 287 20.04 2.63 -2.62
CA ASP A 287 20.76 3.83 -2.15
C ASP A 287 22.28 3.69 -2.19
N ARG A 288 22.79 2.44 -2.21
CA ARG A 288 24.24 2.14 -2.19
C ARG A 288 24.87 2.20 -3.57
N CYS A 289 24.30 1.50 -4.54
CA CYS A 289 24.88 1.43 -5.89
C CYS A 289 24.12 2.23 -6.94
N GLY A 290 22.96 2.79 -6.61
CA GLY A 290 22.14 3.56 -7.52
C GLY A 290 21.38 2.74 -8.57
N ASN A 291 21.61 1.43 -8.66
CA ASN A 291 20.96 0.58 -9.65
C ASN A 291 19.49 0.34 -9.32
N ARG A 292 18.69 0.16 -10.36
CA ARG A 292 17.30 -0.23 -10.25
C ARG A 292 17.19 -1.57 -9.51
N LEU A 293 16.29 -1.65 -8.54
CA LEU A 293 16.00 -2.87 -7.82
C LEU A 293 15.09 -3.78 -8.65
N CYS A 294 15.32 -5.07 -8.54
CA CYS A 294 14.46 -6.15 -9.04
C CYS A 294 14.15 -7.10 -7.89
N GLY A 295 12.91 -7.56 -7.78
CA GLY A 295 12.49 -8.40 -6.65
C GLY A 295 13.35 -9.66 -6.44
N ALA A 296 13.81 -10.28 -7.54
CA ALA A 296 14.70 -11.44 -7.49
C ALA A 296 16.14 -11.13 -7.02
N GLN A 297 16.48 -9.85 -6.83
CA GLN A 297 17.81 -9.38 -6.38
C GLN A 297 17.76 -8.77 -4.97
N VAL A 298 16.66 -8.95 -4.27
CA VAL A 298 16.49 -8.50 -2.89
C VAL A 298 16.49 -9.72 -1.98
N ASP A 299 17.56 -9.88 -1.24
CA ASP A 299 17.69 -10.95 -0.25
C ASP A 299 17.24 -10.43 1.11
N VAL A 300 16.33 -11.16 1.75
CA VAL A 300 15.87 -10.89 3.10
C VAL A 300 16.79 -11.62 4.07
N THR A 301 17.58 -10.87 4.84
CA THR A 301 18.37 -11.45 5.92
C THR A 301 17.54 -11.50 7.17
N GLU A 302 17.53 -12.64 7.87
CA GLU A 302 16.86 -12.74 9.16
C GLU A 302 17.31 -11.60 10.07
N ALA A 303 16.38 -10.97 10.77
CA ALA A 303 16.73 -10.04 11.84
C ALA A 303 17.62 -10.80 12.81
N ALA A 304 18.81 -10.29 13.09
CA ALA A 304 19.66 -10.84 14.13
C ALA A 304 18.77 -10.94 15.39
N ALA A 305 18.57 -12.17 15.88
CA ALA A 305 17.84 -12.38 17.10
C ALA A 305 18.53 -11.52 18.17
N ALA A 306 17.92 -10.38 18.50
CA ALA A 306 18.37 -9.58 19.61
C ALA A 306 18.25 -10.49 20.83
N GLY A 307 19.38 -11.01 21.28
CA GLY A 307 19.45 -11.77 22.51
C GLY A 307 18.81 -10.91 23.58
N ILE A 308 17.68 -11.38 24.06
CA ILE A 308 17.07 -10.86 25.29
C ILE A 308 18.00 -11.32 26.41
N PRO A 309 18.61 -10.38 27.18
CA PRO A 309 19.39 -10.74 28.33
C PRO A 309 18.50 -11.41 29.41
#